data_0b68a9b6beea694efa069f24d2f9e001
#
_entry.id   0b68a9b6beea694efa069f24d2f9e001
#
_cell.length_a   1.000
_cell.length_b   1.000
_cell.length_c   1.000
_cell.angle_alpha   90.00
_cell.angle_beta   90.00
_cell.angle_gamma   90.00
#
_symmetry.space_group_name_H-M   'P 1'
#
loop_
_entity.id
_entity.type
_entity.pdbx_description
1 polymer ?
#
loop_
_entity_poly.entity_id
_entity_poly.type
_entity_poly.pdbx_seq_one_letter_code
_entity_poly.pdbx_strand_id
1 'polypeptide(L)'
;MRPARLLVLVLCGVLTCLFAGRAGPAAAAPLERAGQLSRADHLAAALRRDPVYVTDHAPRSLPPDAAARIRASVARLGVPAYVAVTPTLGLGEENRADALTVLLRDRLGKDGVYVVVDPSGGHGEARQFGGSRRLPVDDAWWAAKFELPYDVSAVDMIGRFVDIALSGQARERRDHPRPRPKSATRKALDADDKADRRADRVEMAAFGGGAALTGLPLLGLLVARRVRRANRSGPSRGRRTGESKGTRGGGRGRK
;
A
#
# COMPACT_ATOMS: atom_id res chain seq x y z
N MET A 1 62.65 -38.85 18.71
CA MET A 1 61.65 -37.85 19.20
C MET A 1 60.53 -38.63 19.81
N ARG A 2 60.21 -38.42 21.08
CA ARG A 2 59.25 -39.21 21.84
C ARG A 2 57.80 -38.85 21.46
N PRO A 3 56.92 -39.84 21.09
CA PRO A 3 55.57 -39.59 20.57
C PRO A 3 54.67 -38.81 21.60
N ALA A 4 55.01 -38.83 22.89
CA ALA A 4 54.24 -38.09 23.90
C ALA A 4 54.27 -36.56 23.74
N ARG A 5 55.30 -35.97 23.15
CA ARG A 5 55.41 -34.51 22.91
C ARG A 5 54.55 -34.02 21.75
N LEU A 6 54.32 -34.87 20.75
CA LEU A 6 53.47 -34.55 19.62
C LEU A 6 51.99 -34.55 20.00
N LEU A 7 51.59 -35.44 20.91
CA LEU A 7 50.21 -35.57 21.39
C LEU A 7 49.79 -34.38 22.22
N VAL A 8 50.69 -33.81 23.06
CA VAL A 8 50.42 -32.62 23.87
C VAL A 8 50.28 -31.37 22.99
N LEU A 9 51.08 -31.21 21.94
CA LEU A 9 50.95 -30.06 21.04
C LEU A 9 49.67 -30.08 20.20
N VAL A 10 49.18 -31.26 19.78
CA VAL A 10 47.92 -31.40 19.04
C VAL A 10 46.71 -31.12 20.01
N LEU A 11 46.83 -31.60 21.27
CA LEU A 11 45.75 -31.38 22.24
C LEU A 11 45.61 -29.89 22.65
N CYS A 12 46.74 -29.17 22.78
CA CYS A 12 46.72 -27.72 23.04
C CYS A 12 46.17 -26.92 21.81
N GLY A 13 46.48 -27.34 20.60
CA GLY A 13 45.97 -26.68 19.39
C GLY A 13 44.45 -26.82 19.22
N VAL A 14 43.88 -27.98 19.57
CA VAL A 14 42.43 -28.22 19.49
C VAL A 14 41.69 -27.48 20.62
N LEU A 15 42.26 -27.34 21.79
CA LEU A 15 41.64 -26.64 22.90
C LEU A 15 41.60 -25.12 22.71
N THR A 16 42.59 -24.53 22.01
CA THR A 16 42.59 -23.09 21.67
C THR A 16 41.59 -22.76 20.58
N CYS A 17 41.31 -23.66 19.61
CA CYS A 17 40.29 -23.45 18.60
C CYS A 17 38.86 -23.54 19.13
N LEU A 18 38.61 -24.28 20.22
CA LEU A 18 37.27 -24.41 20.83
C LEU A 18 36.86 -23.18 21.63
N PHE A 19 37.81 -22.33 22.08
CA PHE A 19 37.49 -21.06 22.78
C PHE A 19 37.41 -19.84 21.90
N ALA A 20 37.90 -19.90 20.64
CA ALA A 20 37.84 -18.78 19.68
C ALA A 20 36.48 -18.61 18.97
N GLY A 21 35.53 -19.53 19.18
CA GLY A 21 34.28 -19.59 18.41
C GLY A 21 33.05 -18.95 19.07
N ARG A 22 33.17 -18.16 20.14
CA ARG A 22 32.04 -17.49 20.79
C ARG A 22 32.20 -15.97 20.93
N ALA A 23 32.73 -15.32 19.93
CA ALA A 23 32.43 -13.90 19.73
C ALA A 23 31.08 -13.82 18.98
N GLY A 24 29.99 -14.05 19.70
CA GLY A 24 28.65 -13.79 19.18
C GLY A 24 28.45 -12.29 18.91
N PRO A 25 27.49 -11.90 18.09
CA PRO A 25 27.22 -10.50 17.72
C PRO A 25 26.56 -9.71 18.86
N ALA A 26 27.20 -9.69 20.03
CA ALA A 26 26.69 -9.02 21.25
C ALA A 26 27.14 -7.55 21.36
N ALA A 27 27.95 -7.05 20.43
CA ALA A 27 28.49 -5.69 20.52
C ALA A 27 27.66 -4.59 19.86
N ALA A 28 26.68 -4.92 18.99
CA ALA A 28 25.86 -3.91 18.33
C ALA A 28 24.66 -3.42 19.17
N ALA A 29 24.15 -4.26 20.08
CA ALA A 29 22.98 -3.94 20.90
C ALA A 29 23.14 -2.72 21.86
N PRO A 30 24.31 -2.42 22.46
CA PRO A 30 24.44 -1.26 23.33
C PRO A 30 24.42 0.10 22.61
N LEU A 31 24.93 0.16 21.39
CA LEU A 31 24.99 1.42 20.62
C LEU A 31 23.61 1.83 20.09
N GLU A 32 22.78 0.87 19.65
CA GLU A 32 21.41 1.16 19.24
C GLU A 32 20.54 1.62 20.41
N ARG A 33 20.65 0.98 21.57
CA ARG A 33 19.94 1.42 22.78
C ARG A 33 20.35 2.83 23.24
N ALA A 34 21.65 3.16 23.18
CA ALA A 34 22.12 4.50 23.51
C ALA A 34 21.57 5.55 22.55
N GLY A 35 21.51 5.25 21.23
CA GLY A 35 20.91 6.15 20.23
C GLY A 35 19.41 6.35 20.44
N GLN A 36 18.68 5.33 20.88
CA GLN A 36 17.26 5.40 21.15
C GLN A 36 16.92 6.21 22.41
N LEU A 37 17.65 5.97 23.50
CA LEU A 37 17.53 6.76 24.72
C LEU A 37 17.80 8.23 24.43
N SER A 38 18.82 8.53 23.64
CA SER A 38 19.13 9.89 23.16
C SER A 38 17.98 10.52 22.38
N ARG A 39 17.33 9.76 21.47
CA ARG A 39 16.19 10.25 20.69
C ARG A 39 14.96 10.54 21.55
N ALA A 40 14.59 9.60 22.41
CA ALA A 40 13.47 9.79 23.34
C ALA A 40 13.71 10.96 24.29
N ASP A 41 14.95 11.13 24.78
CA ASP A 41 15.33 12.26 25.61
C ASP A 41 15.25 13.59 24.87
N HIS A 42 15.70 13.64 23.62
CA HIS A 42 15.59 14.83 22.77
C HIS A 42 14.13 15.21 22.54
N LEU A 43 13.29 14.25 22.14
CA LEU A 43 11.85 14.46 21.94
C LEU A 43 11.14 14.90 23.22
N ALA A 44 11.46 14.27 24.36
CA ALA A 44 10.90 14.64 25.66
C ALA A 44 11.31 16.05 26.07
N ALA A 45 12.56 16.44 25.82
CA ALA A 45 13.04 17.81 26.09
C ALA A 45 12.30 18.85 25.20
N ALA A 46 12.03 18.52 23.94
CA ALA A 46 11.23 19.35 23.06
C ALA A 46 9.78 19.45 23.55
N LEU A 47 9.14 18.32 23.89
CA LEU A 47 7.74 18.27 24.35
C LEU A 47 7.52 18.92 25.75
N ARG A 48 8.57 19.09 26.57
CA ARG A 48 8.47 19.90 27.79
C ARG A 48 8.31 21.37 27.51
N ARG A 49 8.86 21.87 26.37
CA ARG A 49 8.81 23.27 25.94
C ARG A 49 7.55 23.59 25.16
N ASP A 50 7.17 22.69 24.24
CA ASP A 50 5.98 22.79 23.42
C ASP A 50 5.32 21.40 23.33
N PRO A 51 4.02 21.25 23.64
CA PRO A 51 3.34 19.96 23.60
C PRO A 51 3.28 19.35 22.18
N VAL A 52 3.64 20.08 21.14
CA VAL A 52 3.67 19.61 19.75
C VAL A 52 5.07 19.80 19.19
N TYR A 53 5.73 18.70 18.92
CA TYR A 53 7.01 18.65 18.21
C TYR A 53 6.80 18.16 16.78
N VAL A 54 7.31 18.90 15.81
CA VAL A 54 7.35 18.49 14.39
C VAL A 54 8.80 18.47 13.96
N THR A 55 9.24 17.34 13.40
CA THR A 55 10.60 17.17 12.91
C THR A 55 10.92 18.09 11.75
N ASP A 56 12.12 18.57 11.67
CA ASP A 56 12.70 19.31 10.55
C ASP A 56 13.31 18.41 9.45
N HIS A 57 13.39 17.10 9.73
CA HIS A 57 13.98 16.13 8.79
C HIS A 57 13.08 15.81 7.57
N ALA A 58 11.83 16.25 7.55
CA ALA A 58 10.91 16.02 6.43
C ALA A 58 10.17 17.31 6.00
N PRO A 59 10.90 18.39 5.63
CA PRO A 59 10.31 19.71 5.41
C PRO A 59 9.31 19.77 4.25
N ARG A 60 9.34 18.80 3.32
CA ARG A 60 8.43 18.74 2.18
C ARG A 60 7.18 17.90 2.43
N SER A 61 7.14 17.14 3.52
CA SER A 61 6.02 16.24 3.85
C SER A 61 4.90 16.94 4.60
N LEU A 62 5.18 18.11 5.17
CA LEU A 62 4.24 18.83 6.02
C LEU A 62 4.20 20.32 5.64
N PRO A 63 3.01 20.96 5.73
CA PRO A 63 2.90 22.38 5.52
C PRO A 63 3.60 23.15 6.66
N PRO A 64 4.06 24.38 6.42
CA PRO A 64 4.80 25.16 7.41
C PRO A 64 3.99 25.50 8.67
N ASP A 65 2.66 25.47 8.59
CA ASP A 65 1.73 25.70 9.70
C ASP A 65 1.31 24.40 10.42
N ALA A 66 1.93 23.26 10.09
CA ALA A 66 1.56 21.94 10.62
C ALA A 66 1.51 21.92 12.15
N ALA A 67 2.52 22.44 12.84
CA ALA A 67 2.57 22.46 14.29
C ALA A 67 1.39 23.25 14.90
N ALA A 68 1.03 24.40 14.31
CA ALA A 68 -0.09 25.21 14.76
C ALA A 68 -1.44 24.49 14.56
N ARG A 69 -1.64 23.87 13.40
CA ARG A 69 -2.85 23.07 13.08
C ARG A 69 -2.99 21.86 14.00
N ILE A 70 -1.90 21.13 14.24
CA ILE A 70 -1.90 19.99 15.16
C ILE A 70 -2.25 20.45 16.57
N ARG A 71 -1.63 21.53 17.06
CA ARG A 71 -1.92 22.10 18.39
C ARG A 71 -3.39 22.49 18.53
N ALA A 72 -3.95 23.16 17.53
CA ALA A 72 -5.37 23.52 17.52
C ALA A 72 -6.28 22.27 17.54
N SER A 73 -5.91 21.24 16.81
CA SER A 73 -6.68 19.98 16.79
C SER A 73 -6.65 19.27 18.14
N VAL A 74 -5.47 19.05 18.74
CA VAL A 74 -5.37 18.31 20.00
C VAL A 74 -5.90 19.09 21.21
N ALA A 75 -5.90 20.43 21.18
CA ALA A 75 -6.52 21.26 22.20
C ALA A 75 -8.02 20.97 22.38
N ARG A 76 -8.70 20.53 21.33
CA ARG A 76 -10.12 20.14 21.35
C ARG A 76 -10.40 18.92 22.23
N LEU A 77 -9.40 18.05 22.48
CA LEU A 77 -9.57 16.88 23.36
C LEU A 77 -9.94 17.27 24.79
N GLY A 78 -9.58 18.46 25.23
CA GLY A 78 -9.85 18.94 26.59
C GLY A 78 -9.05 18.19 27.67
N VAL A 79 -7.99 17.51 27.29
CA VAL A 79 -7.01 16.84 28.17
C VAL A 79 -5.60 17.19 27.68
N PRO A 80 -4.57 17.12 28.56
CA PRO A 80 -3.19 17.30 28.11
C PRO A 80 -2.85 16.31 26.98
N ALA A 81 -2.22 16.82 25.90
CA ALA A 81 -1.82 16.00 24.78
C ALA A 81 -0.41 16.36 24.33
N TYR A 82 0.41 15.35 24.09
CA TYR A 82 1.81 15.46 23.67
C TYR A 82 1.98 14.77 22.34
N VAL A 83 2.36 15.53 21.32
CA VAL A 83 2.43 15.04 19.93
C VAL A 83 3.86 15.15 19.42
N ALA A 84 4.44 14.04 18.98
CA ALA A 84 5.71 13.99 18.28
C ALA A 84 5.50 13.53 16.84
N VAL A 85 5.63 14.44 15.89
CA VAL A 85 5.69 14.12 14.46
C VAL A 85 7.15 13.89 14.09
N THR A 86 7.53 12.64 13.85
CA THR A 86 8.92 12.24 13.67
C THR A 86 8.99 10.94 12.87
N PRO A 87 10.01 10.71 12.02
CA PRO A 87 10.16 9.45 11.30
C PRO A 87 10.15 8.25 12.25
N THR A 88 9.36 7.23 11.94
CA THR A 88 9.24 6.01 12.75
C THR A 88 9.62 4.74 11.99
N LEU A 89 9.85 4.85 10.68
CA LEU A 89 10.19 3.75 9.80
C LEU A 89 11.71 3.60 9.62
N GLY A 90 12.16 2.36 9.47
CA GLY A 90 13.56 2.06 9.14
C GLY A 90 14.57 2.20 10.29
N LEU A 91 14.11 2.41 11.52
CA LEU A 91 14.95 2.69 12.66
C LEU A 91 15.02 1.54 13.71
N GLY A 92 14.63 0.33 13.32
CA GLY A 92 14.54 -0.82 14.22
C GLY A 92 13.24 -0.87 15.02
N GLU A 93 12.94 -2.03 15.61
CA GLU A 93 11.67 -2.26 16.33
C GLU A 93 11.47 -1.33 17.53
N GLU A 94 12.55 -0.97 18.18
CA GLU A 94 12.52 -0.14 19.39
C GLU A 94 12.25 1.34 19.10
N ASN A 95 12.39 1.78 17.84
CA ASN A 95 12.02 3.13 17.34
C ASN A 95 10.61 3.18 16.76
N ARG A 96 9.86 2.12 16.90
CA ARG A 96 8.45 2.09 16.50
C ARG A 96 7.66 3.10 17.35
N ALA A 97 6.60 3.60 16.78
CA ALA A 97 5.77 4.62 17.41
C ALA A 97 5.23 4.17 18.78
N ASP A 98 4.88 2.88 18.92
CA ASP A 98 4.38 2.29 20.15
C ASP A 98 5.43 2.33 21.28
N ALA A 99 6.67 1.94 21.00
CA ALA A 99 7.77 1.99 21.96
C ALA A 99 8.11 3.43 22.35
N LEU A 100 8.22 4.34 21.36
CA LEU A 100 8.47 5.76 21.61
C LEU A 100 7.38 6.41 22.47
N THR A 101 6.12 6.04 22.26
CA THR A 101 5.00 6.58 23.04
C THR A 101 5.16 6.25 24.54
N VAL A 102 5.54 5.01 24.86
CA VAL A 102 5.81 4.58 26.24
C VAL A 102 7.03 5.30 26.83
N LEU A 103 8.13 5.35 26.04
CA LEU A 103 9.37 6.03 26.48
C LEU A 103 9.14 7.52 26.73
N LEU A 104 8.36 8.20 25.88
CA LEU A 104 8.02 9.61 26.07
C LEU A 104 7.21 9.83 27.34
N ARG A 105 6.25 8.97 27.64
CA ARG A 105 5.50 9.02 28.89
C ARG A 105 6.42 8.90 30.09
N ASP A 106 7.34 7.93 30.08
CA ASP A 106 8.28 7.70 31.19
C ASP A 106 9.24 8.88 31.36
N ARG A 107 9.72 9.49 30.27
CA ARG A 107 10.62 10.65 30.33
C ARG A 107 9.92 11.95 30.74
N LEU A 108 8.67 12.15 30.31
CA LEU A 108 7.89 13.35 30.65
C LEU A 108 7.29 13.25 32.05
N GLY A 109 6.91 12.06 32.52
CA GLY A 109 6.27 11.82 33.80
C GLY A 109 4.91 12.49 33.96
N LYS A 110 4.23 12.78 32.85
CA LYS A 110 2.94 13.52 32.84
C LYS A 110 1.81 12.64 32.35
N ASP A 111 0.63 12.83 32.92
CA ASP A 111 -0.60 12.23 32.43
C ASP A 111 -1.12 12.95 31.19
N GLY A 112 -1.74 12.20 30.27
CA GLY A 112 -2.33 12.77 29.05
C GLY A 112 -2.35 11.80 27.87
N VAL A 113 -2.68 12.33 26.71
CA VAL A 113 -2.68 11.63 25.43
C VAL A 113 -1.32 11.83 24.77
N TYR A 114 -0.68 10.74 24.41
CA TYR A 114 0.59 10.72 23.71
C TYR A 114 0.38 10.22 22.29
N VAL A 115 0.85 10.98 21.32
CA VAL A 115 0.77 10.64 19.90
C VAL A 115 2.16 10.70 19.31
N VAL A 116 2.61 9.60 18.72
CA VAL A 116 3.83 9.54 17.92
C VAL A 116 3.41 9.15 16.50
N VAL A 117 3.74 9.97 15.52
CA VAL A 117 3.30 9.76 14.14
C VAL A 117 4.40 10.13 13.15
N ASP A 118 4.50 9.33 12.10
CA ASP A 118 5.37 9.64 10.97
C ASP A 118 4.85 10.86 10.19
N PRO A 119 5.70 11.73 9.65
CA PRO A 119 5.28 12.89 8.84
C PRO A 119 4.32 12.54 7.70
N SER A 120 4.44 11.34 7.12
CA SER A 120 3.52 10.83 6.11
C SER A 120 2.13 10.45 6.63
N GLY A 121 1.92 10.44 7.96
CA GLY A 121 0.65 10.08 8.59
C GLY A 121 0.29 8.59 8.57
N GLY A 122 0.95 7.80 7.75
CA GLY A 122 0.61 6.38 7.55
C GLY A 122 1.00 5.47 8.73
N HIS A 123 2.00 5.87 9.52
CA HIS A 123 2.54 5.10 10.64
C HIS A 123 2.53 5.94 11.90
N GLY A 124 2.06 5.36 12.99
CA GLY A 124 2.01 6.05 14.27
C GLY A 124 1.23 5.27 15.31
N GLU A 125 1.25 5.81 16.52
CA GLU A 125 0.55 5.28 17.68
C GLU A 125 0.01 6.44 18.52
N ALA A 126 -1.15 6.23 19.14
CA ALA A 126 -1.72 7.15 20.10
C ALA A 126 -2.17 6.36 21.35
N ARG A 127 -1.77 6.79 22.53
CA ARG A 127 -2.14 6.18 23.80
C ARG A 127 -2.46 7.23 24.85
N GLN A 128 -3.36 6.89 25.75
CA GLN A 128 -3.63 7.71 26.93
C GLN A 128 -3.05 7.05 28.17
N PHE A 129 -2.27 7.83 28.93
CA PHE A 129 -1.74 7.45 30.22
C PHE A 129 -2.32 8.37 31.29
N GLY A 130 -2.94 7.79 32.32
CA GLY A 130 -3.52 8.54 33.43
C GLY A 130 -4.63 9.51 33.03
N GLY A 131 -4.81 10.53 33.84
CA GLY A 131 -5.80 11.57 33.64
C GLY A 131 -7.20 11.25 34.20
N SER A 132 -7.95 12.29 34.58
CA SER A 132 -9.30 12.17 35.15
C SER A 132 -10.36 11.82 34.10
N ARG A 133 -10.19 12.29 32.85
CA ARG A 133 -11.08 12.01 31.73
C ARG A 133 -10.48 10.94 30.83
N ARG A 134 -11.18 9.83 30.67
CA ARG A 134 -10.82 8.76 29.72
C ARG A 134 -11.44 9.04 28.36
N LEU A 135 -10.60 9.00 27.33
CA LEU A 135 -10.97 9.09 25.93
C LEU A 135 -10.72 7.74 25.25
N PRO A 136 -11.49 7.37 24.24
CA PRO A 136 -11.28 6.12 23.46
C PRO A 136 -10.13 6.30 22.46
N VAL A 137 -8.92 6.60 22.98
CA VAL A 137 -7.75 7.01 22.17
C VAL A 137 -7.32 5.90 21.21
N ASP A 138 -7.18 4.66 21.71
CA ASP A 138 -6.73 3.52 20.89
C ASP A 138 -7.75 3.22 19.78
N ASP A 139 -9.06 3.17 20.12
CA ASP A 139 -10.12 2.91 19.16
C ASP A 139 -10.20 4.02 18.09
N ALA A 140 -10.10 5.27 18.54
CA ALA A 140 -10.14 6.43 17.63
C ALA A 140 -8.95 6.47 16.68
N TRP A 141 -7.76 6.13 17.17
CA TRP A 141 -6.54 6.06 16.36
C TRP A 141 -6.65 4.99 15.27
N TRP A 142 -7.07 3.77 15.65
CA TRP A 142 -7.28 2.69 14.70
C TRP A 142 -8.36 3.02 13.66
N ALA A 143 -9.49 3.58 14.10
CA ALA A 143 -10.54 4.00 13.19
C ALA A 143 -10.05 5.05 12.19
N ALA A 144 -9.32 6.07 12.64
CA ALA A 144 -8.73 7.09 11.77
C ALA A 144 -7.78 6.48 10.74
N LYS A 145 -6.94 5.54 11.16
CA LYS A 145 -5.98 4.83 10.29
C LYS A 145 -6.67 4.02 9.20
N PHE A 146 -7.84 3.43 9.48
CA PHE A 146 -8.59 2.66 8.48
C PHE A 146 -9.44 3.54 7.57
N GLU A 147 -9.94 4.69 8.04
CA GLU A 147 -10.80 5.57 7.27
C GLU A 147 -10.06 6.55 6.35
N LEU A 148 -8.78 6.81 6.58
CA LEU A 148 -8.01 7.74 5.78
C LEU A 148 -7.25 7.05 4.64
N PRO A 149 -6.98 7.75 3.53
CA PRO A 149 -6.14 7.23 2.45
C PRO A 149 -4.70 6.98 2.94
N TYR A 150 -3.95 6.16 2.20
CA TYR A 150 -2.57 5.80 2.57
C TYR A 150 -1.56 6.94 2.47
N ASP A 151 -1.87 7.95 1.66
CA ASP A 151 -1.05 9.14 1.40
C ASP A 151 -1.50 10.37 2.22
N VAL A 152 -2.13 10.12 3.38
CA VAL A 152 -2.58 11.18 4.28
C VAL A 152 -1.41 11.83 5.00
N SER A 153 -1.50 13.14 5.26
CA SER A 153 -0.51 13.86 6.10
C SER A 153 -0.72 13.58 7.59
N ALA A 154 0.34 13.75 8.41
CA ALA A 154 0.22 13.66 9.86
C ALA A 154 -0.81 14.65 10.42
N VAL A 155 -0.94 15.84 9.81
CA VAL A 155 -1.92 16.86 10.23
C VAL A 155 -3.35 16.35 10.07
N ASP A 156 -3.66 15.76 8.92
CA ASP A 156 -5.01 15.26 8.64
C ASP A 156 -5.30 13.99 9.44
N MET A 157 -4.28 13.14 9.66
CA MET A 157 -4.38 11.96 10.52
C MET A 157 -4.76 12.35 11.95
N ILE A 158 -4.05 13.32 12.54
CA ILE A 158 -4.32 13.80 13.89
C ILE A 158 -5.68 14.50 13.96
N GLY A 159 -6.03 15.32 12.97
CA GLY A 159 -7.35 15.94 12.90
C GLY A 159 -8.46 14.91 12.91
N ARG A 160 -8.37 13.88 12.08
CA ARG A 160 -9.36 12.80 12.02
C ARG A 160 -9.44 11.99 13.30
N PHE A 161 -8.27 11.66 13.87
CA PHE A 161 -8.20 11.01 15.18
C PHE A 161 -8.98 11.78 16.26
N VAL A 162 -8.74 13.09 16.37
CA VAL A 162 -9.43 13.94 17.34
C VAL A 162 -10.94 13.97 17.11
N ASP A 163 -11.38 14.11 15.86
CA ASP A 163 -12.80 14.09 15.50
C ASP A 163 -13.47 12.78 15.92
N ILE A 164 -12.81 11.65 15.71
CA ILE A 164 -13.34 10.34 16.11
C ILE A 164 -13.32 10.18 17.63
N ALA A 165 -12.25 10.58 18.31
CA ALA A 165 -12.15 10.49 19.77
C ALA A 165 -13.26 11.27 20.48
N LEU A 166 -13.70 12.39 19.89
CA LEU A 166 -14.77 13.24 20.42
C LEU A 166 -16.18 12.84 19.97
N SER A 167 -16.31 12.00 18.95
CA SER A 167 -17.61 11.64 18.37
C SER A 167 -18.46 10.72 19.24
N GLY A 168 -17.88 10.07 20.25
CA GLY A 168 -18.52 9.00 21.02
C GLY A 168 -18.68 7.66 20.27
N GLN A 169 -18.27 7.59 19.01
CA GLN A 169 -18.45 6.41 18.14
C GLN A 169 -17.12 5.70 17.82
N ALA A 170 -16.05 5.97 18.55
CA ALA A 170 -14.72 5.49 18.22
C ALA A 170 -14.64 3.96 18.12
N ARG A 171 -15.25 3.24 19.07
CA ARG A 171 -15.28 1.78 19.08
C ARG A 171 -16.05 1.20 17.90
N GLU A 172 -17.25 1.73 17.65
CA GLU A 172 -18.07 1.29 16.51
C GLU A 172 -17.33 1.51 15.18
N ARG A 173 -16.67 2.67 15.03
CA ARG A 173 -15.90 3.00 13.83
C ARG A 173 -14.62 2.21 13.69
N ARG A 174 -14.03 1.73 14.78
CA ARG A 174 -12.93 0.76 14.73
C ARG A 174 -13.42 -0.60 14.24
N ASP A 175 -14.56 -1.07 14.76
CA ASP A 175 -15.09 -2.40 14.45
C ASP A 175 -15.76 -2.41 13.05
N HIS A 176 -16.35 -1.27 12.64
CA HIS A 176 -16.99 -1.06 11.34
C HIS A 176 -16.47 0.22 10.66
N PRO A 177 -15.20 0.20 10.19
CA PRO A 177 -14.60 1.38 9.59
C PRO A 177 -15.31 1.76 8.29
N ARG A 178 -15.41 3.07 8.05
CA ARG A 178 -15.92 3.58 6.78
C ARG A 178 -14.99 3.16 5.63
N PRO A 179 -15.52 2.94 4.42
CA PRO A 179 -14.68 2.59 3.28
C PRO A 179 -13.58 3.62 3.07
N ARG A 180 -12.35 3.14 2.94
CA ARG A 180 -11.19 3.99 2.72
C ARG A 180 -11.30 4.72 1.38
N PRO A 181 -11.22 6.05 1.34
CA PRO A 181 -11.18 6.79 0.10
C PRO A 181 -9.89 6.47 -0.66
N LYS A 182 -9.97 6.53 -1.99
CA LYS A 182 -8.78 6.38 -2.84
C LYS A 182 -7.81 7.53 -2.56
N SER A 183 -6.53 7.22 -2.51
CA SER A 183 -5.46 8.21 -2.40
C SER A 183 -5.43 9.16 -3.61
N ALA A 184 -4.81 10.32 -3.47
CA ALA A 184 -4.63 11.27 -4.57
C ALA A 184 -3.88 10.63 -5.72
N THR A 185 -2.82 9.89 -5.43
CA THR A 185 -2.03 9.12 -6.40
C THR A 185 -2.89 8.08 -7.13
N ARG A 186 -3.73 7.34 -6.40
CA ARG A 186 -4.61 6.35 -7.02
C ARG A 186 -5.68 6.99 -7.89
N LYS A 187 -6.21 8.16 -7.48
CA LYS A 187 -7.16 8.92 -8.31
C LYS A 187 -6.52 9.42 -9.61
N ALA A 188 -5.28 9.89 -9.54
CA ALA A 188 -4.51 10.30 -10.72
C ALA A 188 -4.29 9.13 -11.67
N LEU A 189 -3.80 7.98 -11.17
CA LEU A 189 -3.63 6.76 -11.96
C LEU A 189 -4.95 6.28 -12.60
N ASP A 190 -6.05 6.29 -11.84
CA ASP A 190 -7.36 5.92 -12.38
C ASP A 190 -7.84 6.91 -13.48
N ALA A 191 -7.42 8.18 -13.41
CA ALA A 191 -7.72 9.17 -14.45
C ALA A 191 -6.90 8.92 -15.72
N ASP A 192 -5.61 8.62 -15.57
CA ASP A 192 -4.72 8.24 -16.68
C ASP A 192 -5.19 6.95 -17.35
N ASP A 193 -5.51 5.91 -16.59
CA ASP A 193 -6.09 4.66 -17.11
C ASP A 193 -7.38 4.91 -17.91
N LYS A 194 -8.20 5.88 -17.48
CA LYS A 194 -9.42 6.25 -18.23
C LYS A 194 -9.11 7.00 -19.51
N ALA A 195 -8.07 7.83 -19.50
CA ALA A 195 -7.63 8.56 -20.69
C ALA A 195 -7.09 7.57 -21.73
N ASP A 196 -6.24 6.63 -21.31
CA ASP A 196 -5.67 5.59 -22.16
C ASP A 196 -6.76 4.71 -22.79
N ARG A 197 -7.70 4.23 -21.98
CA ARG A 197 -8.84 3.45 -22.52
C ARG A 197 -9.71 4.22 -23.49
N ARG A 198 -9.77 5.56 -23.39
CA ARG A 198 -10.48 6.39 -24.39
C ARG A 198 -9.66 6.51 -25.66
N ALA A 199 -8.34 6.71 -25.55
CA ALA A 199 -7.42 6.73 -26.67
C ALA A 199 -7.46 5.41 -27.45
N ASP A 200 -7.35 4.27 -26.75
CA ASP A 200 -7.45 2.92 -27.34
C ASP A 200 -8.77 2.71 -28.12
N ARG A 201 -9.90 3.19 -27.55
CA ARG A 201 -11.19 3.08 -28.22
C ARG A 201 -11.25 3.92 -29.48
N VAL A 202 -10.70 5.14 -29.46
CA VAL A 202 -10.64 6.02 -30.64
C VAL A 202 -9.73 5.40 -31.69
N GLU A 203 -8.58 4.87 -31.28
CA GLU A 203 -7.64 4.19 -32.19
C GLU A 203 -8.27 2.94 -32.83
N MET A 204 -8.92 2.09 -32.03
CA MET A 204 -9.65 0.92 -32.55
C MET A 204 -10.79 1.34 -33.51
N ALA A 205 -11.53 2.39 -33.20
CA ALA A 205 -12.58 2.90 -34.07
C ALA A 205 -11.99 3.45 -35.37
N ALA A 206 -10.87 4.17 -35.30
CA ALA A 206 -10.19 4.69 -36.50
C ALA A 206 -9.61 3.54 -37.36
N PHE A 207 -9.00 2.55 -36.73
CA PHE A 207 -8.47 1.37 -37.42
C PHE A 207 -9.60 0.53 -38.05
N GLY A 208 -10.66 0.26 -37.29
CA GLY A 208 -11.84 -0.48 -37.78
C GLY A 208 -12.55 0.27 -38.90
N GLY A 209 -12.71 1.58 -38.78
CA GLY A 209 -13.29 2.44 -39.82
C GLY A 209 -12.42 2.49 -41.08
N GLY A 210 -11.10 2.64 -40.91
CA GLY A 210 -10.17 2.62 -42.06
C GLY A 210 -10.15 1.26 -42.79
N ALA A 211 -10.13 0.16 -42.03
CA ALA A 211 -10.19 -1.20 -42.62
C ALA A 211 -11.50 -1.49 -43.33
N ALA A 212 -12.65 -0.96 -42.85
CA ALA A 212 -13.94 -1.09 -43.51
C ALA A 212 -13.99 -0.29 -44.79
N LEU A 213 -13.47 0.94 -44.82
CA LEU A 213 -13.46 1.81 -46.00
C LEU A 213 -12.60 1.25 -47.14
N THR A 214 -11.49 0.57 -46.83
CA THR A 214 -10.60 0.00 -47.85
C THR A 214 -10.87 -1.46 -48.13
N GLY A 215 -11.25 -2.25 -47.14
CA GLY A 215 -11.48 -3.69 -47.25
C GLY A 215 -12.79 -4.07 -47.94
N LEU A 216 -13.90 -3.36 -47.65
CA LEU A 216 -15.20 -3.65 -48.25
C LEU A 216 -15.23 -3.48 -49.79
N PRO A 217 -14.67 -2.40 -50.38
CA PRO A 217 -14.58 -2.26 -51.82
C PRO A 217 -13.74 -3.36 -52.49
N LEU A 218 -12.61 -3.73 -51.87
CA LEU A 218 -11.74 -4.80 -52.35
C LEU A 218 -12.42 -6.16 -52.31
N LEU A 219 -13.14 -6.44 -51.21
CA LEU A 219 -13.92 -7.68 -51.07
C LEU A 219 -15.05 -7.73 -52.08
N GLY A 220 -15.78 -6.63 -52.29
CA GLY A 220 -16.81 -6.48 -53.31
C GLY A 220 -16.28 -6.72 -54.71
N LEU A 221 -15.08 -6.19 -55.00
CA LEU A 221 -14.44 -6.37 -56.31
C LEU A 221 -14.01 -7.83 -56.54
N LEU A 222 -13.50 -8.50 -55.49
CA LEU A 222 -13.14 -9.92 -55.54
C LEU A 222 -14.37 -10.81 -55.74
N VAL A 223 -15.45 -10.55 -55.04
CA VAL A 223 -16.72 -11.28 -55.19
C VAL A 223 -17.29 -11.07 -56.58
N ALA A 224 -17.32 -9.83 -57.05
CA ALA A 224 -17.81 -9.50 -58.42
C ALA A 224 -16.96 -10.19 -59.49
N ARG A 225 -15.63 -10.22 -59.33
CA ARG A 225 -14.75 -10.97 -60.24
C ARG A 225 -15.01 -12.48 -60.22
N ARG A 226 -15.24 -13.04 -59.02
CA ARG A 226 -15.53 -14.48 -58.90
C ARG A 226 -16.88 -14.86 -59.51
N VAL A 227 -17.91 -14.07 -59.31
CA VAL A 227 -19.25 -14.24 -59.94
C VAL A 227 -19.15 -14.12 -61.47
N ARG A 228 -18.45 -13.12 -61.99
CA ARG A 228 -18.23 -12.96 -63.44
C ARG A 228 -17.47 -14.14 -64.06
N ARG A 229 -16.50 -14.71 -63.35
CA ARG A 229 -15.80 -15.93 -63.81
C ARG A 229 -16.71 -17.15 -63.81
N ALA A 230 -17.52 -17.34 -62.74
CA ALA A 230 -18.48 -18.46 -62.68
C ALA A 230 -19.56 -18.38 -63.79
N ASN A 231 -20.03 -17.16 -64.10
CA ASN A 231 -21.00 -16.97 -65.18
C ASN A 231 -20.40 -17.13 -66.62
N ARG A 232 -19.06 -16.99 -66.79
CA ARG A 232 -18.38 -17.24 -68.06
C ARG A 232 -18.10 -18.71 -68.28
N SER A 233 -18.16 -19.55 -67.28
CA SER A 233 -18.00 -21.03 -67.33
C SER A 233 -19.37 -21.73 -67.43
N GLY A 234 -20.36 -21.11 -68.04
CA GLY A 234 -21.66 -21.73 -68.26
C GLY A 234 -21.55 -22.98 -69.12
N PRO A 235 -22.22 -24.06 -68.79
CA PRO A 235 -22.06 -25.33 -69.45
C PRO A 235 -22.53 -25.21 -70.90
N SER A 236 -21.61 -25.57 -71.82
CA SER A 236 -22.02 -25.86 -73.22
C SER A 236 -23.11 -26.93 -73.22
N ARG A 237 -24.24 -26.58 -73.64
CA ARG A 237 -25.46 -27.39 -73.80
C ARG A 237 -25.11 -28.56 -74.74
N GLY A 238 -24.63 -29.65 -74.18
CA GLY A 238 -24.54 -30.93 -74.86
C GLY A 238 -25.91 -31.58 -74.88
N ARG A 239 -26.55 -31.44 -76.03
CA ARG A 239 -27.70 -32.17 -76.47
C ARG A 239 -27.41 -33.67 -76.47
N ARG A 240 -28.04 -34.46 -75.58
CA ARG A 240 -28.24 -35.90 -75.82
C ARG A 240 -29.62 -36.33 -75.32
N THR A 241 -30.33 -36.75 -76.27
CA THR A 241 -31.54 -37.57 -76.36
C THR A 241 -31.31 -38.93 -75.66
N GLY A 242 -32.35 -39.52 -75.13
CA GLY A 242 -32.53 -40.99 -74.92
C GLY A 242 -32.86 -41.30 -73.46
N GLU A 243 -34.11 -41.47 -73.17
CA GLU A 243 -34.86 -42.72 -73.13
C GLU A 243 -34.71 -43.52 -71.79
N SER A 244 -35.88 -43.76 -71.26
CA SER A 244 -36.32 -45.06 -70.68
C SER A 244 -36.14 -45.31 -69.18
N LYS A 245 -37.29 -45.34 -68.55
CA LYS A 245 -37.85 -46.46 -67.75
C LYS A 245 -37.23 -46.87 -66.40
N GLY A 246 -38.07 -46.84 -65.43
CA GLY A 246 -38.07 -47.97 -64.52
C GLY A 246 -38.07 -47.66 -63.03
N THR A 247 -39.22 -47.70 -62.40
CA THR A 247 -39.63 -48.57 -61.29
C THR A 247 -39.09 -48.25 -59.82
N ARG A 248 -40.06 -47.88 -59.01
CA ARG A 248 -40.45 -48.51 -57.72
C ARG A 248 -39.44 -48.62 -56.60
N GLY A 249 -39.98 -48.24 -55.45
CA GLY A 249 -39.70 -48.83 -54.14
C GLY A 249 -39.18 -47.74 -53.16
N GLY A 250 -39.83 -47.31 -52.11
CA GLY A 250 -40.51 -48.10 -51.12
C GLY A 250 -39.70 -48.04 -49.83
N GLY A 251 -40.29 -47.52 -48.75
CA GLY A 251 -39.82 -47.80 -47.40
C GLY A 251 -39.44 -46.55 -46.57
N ARG A 252 -40.32 -45.98 -45.80
CA ARG A 252 -40.74 -46.31 -44.42
C ARG A 252 -39.60 -46.36 -43.41
N GLY A 253 -39.77 -45.54 -42.33
CA GLY A 253 -39.42 -45.86 -40.95
C GLY A 253 -38.63 -44.73 -40.30
N ARG A 254 -39.30 -43.88 -39.48
CA ARG A 254 -39.40 -44.05 -38.00
C ARG A 254 -38.03 -44.24 -37.33
N LYS A 255 -37.57 -43.35 -36.50
CA LYS A 255 -38.00 -42.87 -35.18
C LYS A 255 -37.25 -41.59 -34.82
#